data_e0a549b66eb321314d58e60824aba22c
#
_entry.id   e0a549b66eb321314d58e60824aba22c
#
_cell.length_a   1.000
_cell.length_b   1.000
_cell.length_c   1.000
_cell.angle_alpha   90.00
_cell.angle_beta   90.00
_cell.angle_gamma   90.00
#
_symmetry.space_group_name_H-M   'P 1'
#
loop_
_entity.id
_entity.type
_entity.pdbx_description
1 polymer ?
#
loop_
_entity_poly.entity_id
_entity_poly.type
_entity_poly.pdbx_seq_one_letter_code
_entity_poly.pdbx_strand_id
1 'polypeptide(L)'
;MAGLSSILNILSIALLRAGRERESVVLSCQGERFVLPVTPSKINLTDGQNNKVMNVTQVGEILVFGMPKLQTISFSSFFPNPRREYPFVVGENKEPAECMALIKKWKELRLPVRIIITGLDVNLAVGIGSFDCDKRDGSGDIYYSLSLTEHKDLNTPLANNSNQIEAATGLRTRPGEVNATTATMVSKAADVLDVAKKAYGDYKHWRRVVESNNLTGLVINNVTKIRKLKV
;
A
#
# COMPACT_ATOMS: atom_id res chain seq x y z
N MET A 1 5.15 -15.15 -51.21
CA MET A 1 3.86 -15.51 -50.55
C MET A 1 4.04 -16.30 -49.25
N ALA A 2 5.09 -16.04 -48.47
CA ALA A 2 5.37 -16.76 -47.20
C ALA A 2 4.97 -16.01 -45.92
N GLY A 3 4.39 -14.84 -46.05
CA GLY A 3 4.11 -14.01 -44.87
C GLY A 3 2.71 -14.17 -44.24
N LEU A 4 1.71 -14.58 -45.00
CA LEU A 4 0.32 -14.64 -44.51
C LEU A 4 0.03 -15.89 -43.67
N SER A 5 0.67 -17.03 -43.98
CA SER A 5 0.50 -18.25 -43.19
C SER A 5 1.11 -18.17 -41.80
N SER A 6 2.19 -17.42 -41.67
CA SER A 6 2.86 -17.23 -40.38
C SER A 6 2.06 -16.31 -39.43
N ILE A 7 1.42 -15.28 -39.97
CA ILE A 7 0.57 -14.34 -39.19
C ILE A 7 -0.74 -15.05 -38.76
N LEU A 8 -1.33 -15.87 -39.63
CA LEU A 8 -2.51 -16.67 -39.29
C LEU A 8 -2.22 -17.72 -38.21
N ASN A 9 -1.04 -18.32 -38.19
CA ASN A 9 -0.63 -19.26 -37.15
C ASN A 9 -0.41 -18.53 -35.77
N ILE A 10 0.18 -17.33 -35.79
CA ILE A 10 0.36 -16.56 -34.57
C ILE A 10 -1.00 -16.09 -34.04
N LEU A 11 -1.91 -15.64 -34.90
CA LEU A 11 -3.26 -15.24 -34.50
C LEU A 11 -4.09 -16.41 -33.97
N SER A 12 -4.00 -17.58 -34.59
CA SER A 12 -4.71 -18.79 -34.14
C SER A 12 -4.17 -19.28 -32.79
N ILE A 13 -2.86 -19.22 -32.56
CA ILE A 13 -2.26 -19.56 -31.28
C ILE A 13 -2.64 -18.52 -30.20
N ALA A 14 -2.74 -17.24 -30.56
CA ALA A 14 -3.21 -16.19 -29.64
C ALA A 14 -4.69 -16.34 -29.30
N LEU A 15 -5.54 -16.69 -30.30
CA LEU A 15 -6.97 -16.97 -30.08
C LEU A 15 -7.21 -18.26 -29.29
N LEU A 16 -6.42 -19.31 -29.52
CA LEU A 16 -6.49 -20.55 -28.72
C LEU A 16 -5.98 -20.35 -27.28
N ARG A 17 -5.07 -19.38 -27.05
CA ARG A 17 -4.66 -18.95 -25.70
C ARG A 17 -5.69 -18.05 -25.00
N ALA A 18 -6.41 -17.22 -25.73
CA ALA A 18 -7.45 -16.35 -25.18
C ALA A 18 -8.70 -17.11 -24.65
N GLY A 19 -8.88 -18.37 -25.08
CA GLY A 19 -10.03 -19.19 -24.68
C GLY A 19 -9.86 -20.03 -23.42
N ARG A 20 -8.69 -20.05 -22.80
CA ARG A 20 -8.39 -20.68 -21.51
C ARG A 20 -7.28 -19.92 -20.81
N GLU A 21 -7.62 -18.82 -20.20
CA GLU A 21 -6.77 -18.24 -19.17
C GLU A 21 -6.74 -19.25 -17.99
N ARG A 22 -5.72 -20.10 -18.00
CA ARG A 22 -5.48 -20.97 -16.85
C ARG A 22 -5.15 -20.07 -15.68
N GLU A 23 -5.90 -20.23 -14.62
CA GLU A 23 -5.59 -19.56 -13.37
C GLU A 23 -4.14 -19.81 -13.00
N SER A 24 -3.41 -18.76 -12.73
CA SER A 24 -2.00 -18.82 -12.37
C SER A 24 -1.74 -18.01 -11.10
N VAL A 25 -0.84 -18.52 -10.30
CA VAL A 25 -0.35 -17.83 -9.11
C VAL A 25 1.08 -17.39 -9.40
N VAL A 26 1.29 -16.10 -9.33
CA VAL A 26 2.59 -15.47 -9.58
C VAL A 26 3.09 -14.83 -8.30
N LEU A 27 4.29 -15.16 -7.90
CA LEU A 27 5.01 -14.52 -6.81
C LEU A 27 6.15 -13.68 -7.40
N SER A 28 6.40 -12.50 -6.85
CA SER A 28 7.54 -11.68 -7.25
C SER A 28 8.18 -10.97 -6.06
N CYS A 29 9.50 -10.95 -6.04
CA CYS A 29 10.28 -10.28 -5.01
C CYS A 29 11.54 -9.68 -5.64
N GLN A 30 11.82 -8.40 -5.39
CA GLN A 30 13.01 -7.69 -5.90
C GLN A 30 13.24 -7.83 -7.43
N GLY A 31 12.18 -7.88 -8.22
CA GLY A 31 12.29 -8.06 -9.67
C GLY A 31 12.40 -9.51 -10.15
N GLU A 32 12.67 -10.47 -9.26
CA GLU A 32 12.55 -11.89 -9.56
C GLU A 32 11.07 -12.28 -9.60
N ARG A 33 10.66 -12.96 -10.67
CA ARG A 33 9.29 -13.45 -10.86
C ARG A 33 9.28 -14.97 -10.85
N PHE A 34 8.37 -15.54 -10.12
CA PHE A 34 8.14 -16.97 -10.04
C PHE A 34 6.66 -17.29 -10.27
N VAL A 35 6.38 -18.03 -11.32
CA VAL A 35 5.05 -18.57 -11.60
C VAL A 35 5.02 -19.96 -10.99
N LEU A 36 4.02 -20.25 -10.16
CA LEU A 36 3.87 -21.58 -9.58
C LEU A 36 3.67 -22.61 -10.70
N PRO A 37 4.47 -23.67 -10.75
CA PRO A 37 4.36 -24.70 -11.80
C PRO A 37 2.99 -25.38 -11.81
N VAL A 38 2.43 -25.62 -10.65
CA VAL A 38 1.10 -26.21 -10.47
C VAL A 38 0.21 -25.23 -9.71
N THR A 39 -0.90 -24.85 -10.33
CA THR A 39 -1.91 -24.01 -9.67
C THR A 39 -2.53 -24.78 -8.51
N PRO A 40 -2.61 -24.20 -7.31
CA PRO A 40 -3.26 -24.84 -6.17
C PRO A 40 -4.73 -25.16 -6.48
N SER A 41 -5.18 -26.34 -6.08
CA SER A 41 -6.58 -26.76 -6.26
C SER A 41 -7.55 -26.00 -5.33
N LYS A 42 -7.04 -25.49 -4.23
CA LYS A 42 -7.79 -24.70 -3.25
C LYS A 42 -6.92 -23.57 -2.70
N ILE A 43 -7.44 -22.37 -2.77
CA ILE A 43 -6.82 -21.18 -2.18
C ILE A 43 -7.80 -20.64 -1.14
N ASN A 44 -7.36 -20.55 0.09
CA ASN A 44 -8.14 -19.96 1.18
C ASN A 44 -7.68 -18.49 1.33
N LEU A 45 -8.61 -17.58 1.11
CA LEU A 45 -8.44 -16.15 1.38
C LEU A 45 -9.27 -15.82 2.62
N THR A 46 -8.64 -15.34 3.67
CA THR A 46 -9.32 -14.93 4.90
C THR A 46 -9.17 -13.42 5.05
N ASP A 47 -10.30 -12.75 5.10
CA ASP A 47 -10.41 -11.32 5.39
C ASP A 47 -11.35 -11.15 6.60
N GLY A 48 -11.10 -10.15 7.42
CA GLY A 48 -11.89 -9.93 8.62
C GLY A 48 -11.72 -8.53 9.19
N GLN A 49 -12.54 -8.23 10.17
CA GLN A 49 -12.52 -6.98 10.92
C GLN A 49 -12.45 -7.25 12.43
N ASN A 50 -11.88 -6.28 13.17
CA ASN A 50 -11.83 -6.31 14.64
C ASN A 50 -13.10 -5.71 15.25
N ASN A 51 -14.25 -6.26 14.89
CA ASN A 51 -15.53 -5.81 15.41
C ASN A 51 -15.69 -6.25 16.88
N LYS A 52 -16.37 -5.39 17.66
CA LYS A 52 -16.72 -5.69 19.06
C LYS A 52 -18.21 -5.60 19.26
N VAL A 53 -18.77 -6.59 19.92
CA VAL A 53 -20.15 -6.55 20.38
C VAL A 53 -20.16 -6.00 21.80
N MET A 54 -21.01 -5.01 22.06
CA MET A 54 -21.19 -4.39 23.37
C MET A 54 -22.66 -4.41 23.74
N ASN A 55 -22.96 -4.71 25.00
CA ASN A 55 -24.31 -4.65 25.53
C ASN A 55 -24.54 -3.27 26.16
N VAL A 56 -25.53 -2.54 25.66
CA VAL A 56 -25.92 -1.22 26.15
C VAL A 56 -27.27 -1.33 26.84
N THR A 57 -27.34 -0.84 28.09
CA THR A 57 -28.56 -0.84 28.89
C THR A 57 -29.69 -0.13 28.13
N GLN A 58 -30.87 -0.76 28.06
CA GLN A 58 -32.08 -0.31 27.37
C GLN A 58 -32.06 -0.36 25.82
N VAL A 59 -30.90 -0.59 25.20
CA VAL A 59 -30.77 -0.70 23.74
C VAL A 59 -30.55 -2.15 23.30
N GLY A 60 -29.87 -2.96 24.15
CA GLY A 60 -29.46 -4.31 23.83
C GLY A 60 -28.04 -4.39 23.27
N GLU A 61 -27.79 -5.40 22.46
CA GLU A 61 -26.47 -5.61 21.85
C GLU A 61 -26.28 -4.68 20.63
N ILE A 62 -25.15 -4.00 20.62
CA ILE A 62 -24.70 -3.18 19.50
C ILE A 62 -23.38 -3.69 18.95
N LEU A 63 -23.22 -3.65 17.62
CA LEU A 63 -21.97 -3.99 16.95
C LEU A 63 -21.18 -2.72 16.69
N VAL A 64 -19.98 -2.64 17.25
CA VAL A 64 -19.02 -1.59 17.00
C VAL A 64 -18.03 -2.09 15.94
N PHE A 65 -18.00 -1.42 14.78
CA PHE A 65 -17.10 -1.77 13.69
C PHE A 65 -15.66 -1.38 14.06
N GLY A 66 -14.76 -2.35 13.95
CA GLY A 66 -13.33 -2.15 14.17
C GLY A 66 -12.54 -1.97 12.88
N MET A 67 -11.24 -1.79 13.01
CA MET A 67 -10.34 -1.72 11.86
C MET A 67 -10.22 -3.09 11.17
N PRO A 68 -10.02 -3.13 9.83
CA PRO A 68 -9.79 -4.37 9.10
C PRO A 68 -8.54 -5.08 9.61
N LYS A 69 -8.57 -6.40 9.64
CA LYS A 69 -7.42 -7.26 9.88
C LYS A 69 -6.57 -7.37 8.61
N LEU A 70 -5.35 -7.84 8.76
CA LEU A 70 -4.53 -8.21 7.61
C LEU A 70 -5.12 -9.44 6.94
N GLN A 71 -5.20 -9.41 5.63
CA GLN A 71 -5.65 -10.57 4.85
C GLN A 71 -4.63 -11.70 4.94
N THR A 72 -5.12 -12.92 5.01
CA THR A 72 -4.28 -14.12 5.03
C THR A 72 -4.66 -15.02 3.86
N ILE A 73 -3.64 -15.44 3.13
CA ILE A 73 -3.78 -16.35 1.97
C ILE A 73 -3.06 -17.64 2.31
N SER A 74 -3.74 -18.76 2.22
CA SER A 74 -3.14 -20.08 2.44
C SER A 74 -3.54 -21.06 1.34
N PHE A 75 -2.59 -21.82 0.88
CA PHE A 75 -2.80 -22.86 -0.14
C PHE A 75 -1.74 -23.94 -0.06
N SER A 76 -2.05 -25.07 -0.65
CA SER A 76 -1.14 -26.20 -0.80
C SER A 76 -1.06 -26.61 -2.24
N SER A 77 0.13 -26.98 -2.70
CA SER A 77 0.40 -27.47 -4.04
C SER A 77 1.65 -28.35 -4.02
N PHE A 78 2.21 -28.65 -5.16
CA PHE A 78 3.46 -29.39 -5.26
C PHE A 78 4.34 -28.84 -6.38
N PHE A 79 5.64 -29.06 -6.27
CA PHE A 79 6.61 -28.81 -7.32
C PHE A 79 6.86 -30.11 -8.07
N PRO A 80 6.50 -30.17 -9.35
CA PRO A 80 6.61 -31.39 -10.15
C PRO A 80 8.06 -31.67 -10.48
N ASN A 81 8.41 -32.94 -10.53
CA ASN A 81 9.71 -33.39 -11.02
C ASN A 81 9.77 -33.17 -12.55
N PRO A 82 10.80 -32.47 -13.08
CA PRO A 82 10.94 -32.21 -14.52
C PRO A 82 11.03 -33.48 -15.39
N ARG A 83 11.39 -34.59 -14.79
CA ARG A 83 11.47 -35.89 -15.49
C ARG A 83 10.09 -36.49 -15.78
N ARG A 84 9.02 -35.92 -15.23
CA ARG A 84 7.63 -36.34 -15.48
C ARG A 84 6.89 -35.24 -16.21
N GLU A 85 6.20 -35.61 -17.25
CA GLU A 85 5.34 -34.69 -17.99
C GLU A 85 3.95 -34.65 -17.34
N TYR A 86 3.59 -33.47 -16.85
CA TYR A 86 2.25 -33.20 -16.33
C TYR A 86 1.53 -32.22 -17.25
N PRO A 87 0.33 -32.54 -17.78
CA PRO A 87 -0.39 -31.69 -18.72
C PRO A 87 -0.93 -30.40 -18.14
N PHE A 88 -0.91 -30.27 -16.81
CA PHE A 88 -1.43 -29.11 -16.07
C PHE A 88 -0.35 -28.15 -15.54
N VAL A 89 0.93 -28.39 -15.87
CA VAL A 89 2.00 -27.48 -15.48
C VAL A 89 1.85 -26.16 -16.24
N VAL A 90 1.92 -25.05 -15.48
CA VAL A 90 1.83 -23.68 -15.97
C VAL A 90 3.18 -23.01 -15.73
N GLY A 91 3.86 -22.55 -16.78
CA GLY A 91 5.14 -21.87 -16.64
C GLY A 91 6.36 -22.76 -16.77
N GLU A 92 7.50 -22.31 -16.24
CA GLU A 92 8.76 -23.04 -16.31
C GLU A 92 8.79 -24.18 -15.29
N ASN A 93 9.04 -25.38 -15.78
CA ASN A 93 9.22 -26.56 -14.94
C ASN A 93 10.66 -26.63 -14.41
N LYS A 94 10.91 -25.90 -13.31
CA LYS A 94 12.21 -25.89 -12.62
C LYS A 94 12.33 -27.10 -11.69
N GLU A 95 13.56 -27.45 -11.36
CA GLU A 95 13.83 -28.49 -10.33
C GLU A 95 13.12 -28.13 -9.02
N PRO A 96 12.42 -29.08 -8.37
CA PRO A 96 11.70 -28.84 -7.11
C PRO A 96 12.57 -28.22 -6.01
N ALA A 97 13.85 -28.62 -5.98
CA ALA A 97 14.83 -28.10 -5.03
C ALA A 97 15.10 -26.60 -5.26
N GLU A 98 15.17 -26.16 -6.51
CA GLU A 98 15.38 -24.74 -6.85
C GLU A 98 14.16 -23.90 -6.49
N CYS A 99 12.95 -24.38 -6.77
CA CYS A 99 11.70 -23.73 -6.39
C CYS A 99 11.61 -23.54 -4.87
N MET A 100 11.96 -24.59 -4.12
CA MET A 100 11.98 -24.55 -2.66
C MET A 100 13.05 -23.56 -2.15
N ALA A 101 14.26 -23.58 -2.72
CA ALA A 101 15.34 -22.67 -2.36
C ALA A 101 14.97 -21.21 -2.61
N LEU A 102 14.28 -20.92 -3.71
CA LEU A 102 13.83 -19.58 -4.05
C LEU A 102 12.85 -19.02 -3.01
N ILE A 103 11.85 -19.79 -2.62
CA ILE A 103 10.88 -19.35 -1.59
C ILE A 103 11.56 -19.19 -0.23
N LYS A 104 12.46 -20.10 0.14
CA LYS A 104 13.26 -19.96 1.38
C LYS A 104 14.12 -18.71 1.35
N LYS A 105 14.82 -18.43 0.24
CA LYS A 105 15.59 -17.18 0.03
C LYS A 105 14.71 -15.95 0.29
N TRP A 106 13.53 -15.89 -0.29
CA TRP A 106 12.62 -14.74 -0.10
C TRP A 106 12.12 -14.60 1.34
N LYS A 107 11.87 -15.72 2.03
CA LYS A 107 11.52 -15.73 3.46
C LYS A 107 12.68 -15.17 4.32
N GLU A 108 13.91 -15.54 4.03
CA GLU A 108 15.10 -15.08 4.74
C GLU A 108 15.41 -13.59 4.50
N LEU A 109 15.13 -13.08 3.31
CA LEU A 109 15.28 -11.67 2.97
C LEU A 109 14.36 -10.74 3.79
N ARG A 110 13.28 -11.27 4.38
CA ARG A 110 12.28 -10.51 5.17
C ARG A 110 11.69 -9.31 4.42
N LEU A 111 11.56 -9.43 3.11
CA LEU A 111 10.99 -8.41 2.25
C LEU A 111 9.57 -8.80 1.83
N PRO A 112 8.71 -7.81 1.53
CA PRO A 112 7.40 -8.10 1.01
C PRO A 112 7.50 -8.76 -0.37
N VAL A 113 6.77 -9.85 -0.52
CA VAL A 113 6.58 -10.57 -1.78
C VAL A 113 5.25 -10.12 -2.38
N ARG A 114 5.21 -9.82 -3.65
CA ARG A 114 3.96 -9.54 -4.34
C ARG A 114 3.35 -10.82 -4.84
N ILE A 115 2.10 -11.09 -4.47
CA ILE A 115 1.31 -12.21 -4.97
C ILE A 115 0.24 -11.70 -5.94
N ILE A 116 0.12 -12.39 -7.09
CA ILE A 116 -0.94 -12.15 -8.06
C ILE A 116 -1.62 -13.49 -8.33
N ILE A 117 -2.93 -13.54 -8.15
CA ILE A 117 -3.77 -14.70 -8.42
C ILE A 117 -4.80 -14.29 -9.47
N THR A 118 -4.66 -14.78 -10.71
CA THR A 118 -5.48 -14.32 -11.84
C THR A 118 -6.95 -14.71 -11.70
N GLY A 119 -7.25 -15.84 -11.07
CA GLY A 119 -8.63 -16.33 -10.91
C GLY A 119 -9.44 -15.66 -9.81
N LEU A 120 -8.78 -14.99 -8.84
CA LEU A 120 -9.42 -14.33 -7.72
C LEU A 120 -9.25 -12.81 -7.73
N ASP A 121 -8.64 -12.26 -8.79
CA ASP A 121 -8.29 -10.83 -8.91
C ASP A 121 -7.51 -10.27 -7.70
N VAL A 122 -6.68 -11.14 -7.10
CA VAL A 122 -5.85 -10.80 -5.95
C VAL A 122 -4.51 -10.27 -6.41
N ASN A 123 -4.14 -9.10 -5.94
CA ASN A 123 -2.85 -8.47 -6.19
C ASN A 123 -2.38 -7.73 -4.94
N LEU A 124 -1.64 -8.42 -4.09
CA LEU A 124 -1.26 -7.94 -2.75
C LEU A 124 0.24 -8.04 -2.51
N ALA A 125 0.76 -7.13 -1.68
CA ALA A 125 2.05 -7.30 -1.04
C ALA A 125 1.85 -8.17 0.21
N VAL A 126 2.63 -9.24 0.36
CA VAL A 126 2.48 -10.21 1.42
C VAL A 126 3.83 -10.58 2.05
N GLY A 127 3.81 -10.95 3.31
CA GLY A 127 4.93 -11.59 3.98
C GLY A 127 4.72 -13.11 4.01
N ILE A 128 5.80 -13.89 3.88
CA ILE A 128 5.76 -15.33 4.01
C ILE A 128 5.70 -15.69 5.49
N GLY A 129 4.54 -16.19 5.96
CA GLY A 129 4.35 -16.64 7.33
C GLY A 129 4.95 -18.03 7.57
N SER A 130 4.40 -19.03 6.90
CA SER A 130 4.93 -20.41 6.95
C SER A 130 5.12 -20.95 5.53
N PHE A 131 6.14 -21.78 5.38
CA PHE A 131 6.42 -22.57 4.18
C PHE A 131 6.87 -23.95 4.63
N ASP A 132 6.00 -24.92 4.49
CA ASP A 132 6.21 -26.29 4.93
C ASP A 132 6.32 -27.18 3.69
N CYS A 133 7.33 -28.02 3.64
CA CYS A 133 7.60 -28.92 2.52
C CYS A 133 7.62 -30.35 2.99
N ASP A 134 7.08 -31.22 2.17
CA ASP A 134 6.86 -32.62 2.46
C ASP A 134 7.16 -33.46 1.21
N LYS A 135 7.81 -34.60 1.38
CA LYS A 135 8.08 -35.57 0.31
C LYS A 135 7.34 -36.86 0.64
N ARG A 136 6.25 -37.14 -0.08
CA ARG A 136 5.31 -38.20 0.27
C ARG A 136 5.60 -39.53 -0.41
N ASP A 137 6.10 -39.47 -1.63
CA ASP A 137 6.28 -40.64 -2.47
C ASP A 137 7.66 -40.64 -3.17
N GLY A 138 8.01 -41.72 -3.84
CA GLY A 138 9.21 -41.84 -4.62
C GLY A 138 9.20 -41.11 -5.95
N SER A 139 8.19 -40.27 -6.24
CA SER A 139 8.04 -39.55 -7.52
C SER A 139 9.11 -38.51 -7.77
N GLY A 140 9.72 -38.00 -6.69
CA GLY A 140 10.64 -36.88 -6.73
C GLY A 140 9.90 -35.52 -6.69
N ASP A 141 8.59 -35.52 -6.61
CA ASP A 141 7.77 -34.32 -6.41
C ASP A 141 7.91 -33.82 -4.96
N ILE A 142 7.86 -32.51 -4.75
CA ILE A 142 7.88 -31.92 -3.41
C ILE A 142 6.53 -31.21 -3.18
N TYR A 143 5.78 -31.73 -2.23
CA TYR A 143 4.53 -31.11 -1.78
C TYR A 143 4.87 -29.98 -0.82
N TYR A 144 4.08 -28.90 -0.88
CA TYR A 144 4.27 -27.77 0.02
C TYR A 144 2.95 -27.15 0.44
N SER A 145 2.97 -26.52 1.60
CA SER A 145 1.94 -25.59 2.06
C SER A 145 2.55 -24.23 2.33
N LEU A 146 1.86 -23.18 1.87
CA LEU A 146 2.31 -21.81 1.96
C LEU A 146 1.23 -20.97 2.65
N SER A 147 1.61 -20.24 3.68
CA SER A 147 0.78 -19.26 4.36
C SER A 147 1.41 -17.88 4.21
N LEU A 148 0.62 -16.95 3.70
CA LEU A 148 1.01 -15.58 3.39
C LEU A 148 0.11 -14.62 4.16
N THR A 149 0.66 -13.54 4.67
CA THR A 149 -0.08 -12.49 5.37
C THR A 149 0.14 -11.17 4.66
N GLU A 150 -0.92 -10.42 4.45
CA GLU A 150 -0.86 -9.09 3.84
C GLU A 150 0.16 -8.20 4.55
N HIS A 151 0.97 -7.51 3.77
CA HIS A 151 1.89 -6.48 4.24
C HIS A 151 1.34 -5.11 3.89
N LYS A 152 1.16 -4.27 4.90
CA LYS A 152 0.76 -2.86 4.73
C LYS A 152 1.94 -1.98 5.08
N ASP A 153 2.35 -1.15 4.14
CA ASP A 153 3.34 -0.11 4.40
C ASP A 153 2.75 0.93 5.35
N LEU A 154 3.43 1.15 6.46
CA LEU A 154 3.08 2.22 7.37
C LEU A 154 3.59 3.55 6.77
N ASN A 155 2.80 4.19 5.92
CA ASN A 155 2.98 5.59 5.61
C ASN A 155 2.53 6.42 6.82
N THR A 156 3.27 6.30 7.92
CA THR A 156 3.17 7.29 9.00
C THR A 156 3.78 8.55 8.40
N PRO A 157 3.00 9.65 8.19
CA PRO A 157 3.65 10.91 7.95
C PRO A 157 4.57 11.09 9.14
N LEU A 158 5.88 11.13 8.90
CA LEU A 158 6.83 11.58 9.88
C LEU A 158 6.28 12.93 10.31
N ALA A 159 5.65 12.99 11.49
CA ALA A 159 5.49 14.24 12.15
C ALA A 159 6.90 14.81 12.12
N ASN A 160 7.10 15.89 11.37
CA ASN A 160 8.30 16.66 11.46
C ASN A 160 8.35 17.14 12.91
N ASN A 161 8.79 16.24 13.77
CA ASN A 161 9.33 16.60 15.06
C ASN A 161 10.65 17.33 14.74
N SER A 162 10.50 18.53 14.21
CA SER A 162 11.47 19.54 14.52
C SER A 162 11.40 19.64 16.05
N ASN A 163 12.23 18.87 16.73
CA ASN A 163 12.57 19.05 18.12
C ASN A 163 13.31 20.40 18.22
N GLN A 164 12.65 21.48 17.85
CA GLN A 164 13.05 22.81 18.18
C GLN A 164 12.70 22.96 19.66
N ILE A 165 13.65 22.54 20.47
CA ILE A 165 13.73 22.94 21.86
C ILE A 165 14.03 24.42 21.77
N GLU A 166 13.09 25.28 22.19
CA GLU A 166 13.39 26.69 22.35
C GLU A 166 14.57 26.82 23.33
N ALA A 167 15.68 27.34 22.83
CA ALA A 167 16.91 27.50 23.59
C ALA A 167 16.74 28.35 24.86
N ALA A 168 15.68 29.18 24.93
CA ALA A 168 15.36 30.05 26.04
C ALA A 168 14.59 29.37 27.18
N THR A 169 13.78 28.36 26.93
CA THR A 169 12.87 27.75 27.92
C THR A 169 13.04 26.25 28.12
N GLY A 170 13.77 25.56 27.26
CA GLY A 170 13.93 24.11 27.30
C GLY A 170 12.63 23.30 27.06
N LEU A 171 11.55 23.97 26.72
CA LEU A 171 10.24 23.35 26.50
C LEU A 171 10.08 22.99 25.03
N ARG A 172 9.44 21.84 24.77
CA ARG A 172 9.06 21.44 23.41
C ARG A 172 8.01 22.40 22.87
N THR A 173 8.26 22.98 21.68
CA THR A 173 7.27 23.77 20.96
C THR A 173 5.99 22.94 20.81
N ARG A 174 4.85 23.46 21.26
CA ARG A 174 3.57 22.77 21.12
C ARG A 174 3.26 22.56 19.64
N PRO A 175 2.83 21.34 19.22
CA PRO A 175 2.31 21.14 17.86
C PRO A 175 1.02 21.97 17.73
N GLY A 176 1.09 23.07 17.04
CA GLY A 176 -0.07 23.95 16.87
C GLY A 176 0.26 25.42 16.56
N GLU A 177 1.52 25.84 16.60
CA GLU A 177 1.87 27.11 15.98
C GLU A 177 1.88 26.92 14.46
N VAL A 178 0.79 27.35 13.85
CA VAL A 178 0.68 27.46 12.39
C VAL A 178 1.73 28.49 11.97
N ASN A 179 2.84 28.02 11.38
CA ASN A 179 3.78 28.91 10.70
C ASN A 179 3.05 29.50 9.51
N ALA A 180 2.60 30.73 9.68
CA ALA A 180 1.96 31.44 8.59
C ALA A 180 2.96 31.69 7.46
N THR A 181 2.47 31.66 6.25
CA THR A 181 3.22 32.06 5.06
C THR A 181 3.87 33.44 5.27
N THR A 182 5.17 33.53 5.09
CA THR A 182 6.01 34.69 5.40
C THR A 182 5.56 36.01 4.76
N ALA A 183 4.65 36.00 3.81
CA ALA A 183 4.05 37.20 3.24
C ALA A 183 2.71 36.87 2.55
N THR A 184 1.68 37.62 2.87
CA THR A 184 0.36 37.55 2.20
C THR A 184 0.17 38.78 1.33
N MET A 185 -0.24 38.55 0.06
CA MET A 185 -0.60 39.65 -0.85
C MET A 185 -2.00 40.12 -0.57
N VAL A 186 -2.17 41.41 -0.35
CA VAL A 186 -3.46 42.07 -0.09
C VAL A 186 -3.85 42.92 -1.28
N SER A 187 -5.02 42.70 -1.82
CA SER A 187 -5.68 43.55 -2.81
C SER A 187 -6.50 44.65 -2.09
N LYS A 188 -6.78 45.70 -2.85
CA LYS A 188 -7.53 46.92 -2.46
C LYS A 188 -8.59 46.70 -1.38
N ALA A 189 -8.55 47.49 -0.30
CA ALA A 189 -9.56 47.55 0.77
C ALA A 189 -9.81 46.24 1.55
N ALA A 190 -8.75 45.58 1.97
CA ALA A 190 -8.87 44.41 2.84
C ALA A 190 -8.80 44.83 4.33
N ASP A 191 -9.62 44.15 5.12
CA ASP A 191 -9.57 44.27 6.58
C ASP A 191 -8.41 43.44 7.13
N VAL A 192 -7.73 43.93 8.15
CA VAL A 192 -6.65 43.21 8.82
C VAL A 192 -7.12 41.86 9.37
N LEU A 193 -8.38 41.76 9.74
CA LEU A 193 -9.00 40.52 10.15
C LEU A 193 -9.04 39.46 9.04
N ASP A 194 -9.38 39.86 7.82
CA ASP A 194 -9.40 38.96 6.66
C ASP A 194 -7.99 38.48 6.29
N VAL A 195 -7.00 39.34 6.45
CA VAL A 195 -5.59 38.99 6.27
C VAL A 195 -5.14 37.98 7.32
N ALA A 196 -5.49 38.20 8.58
CA ALA A 196 -5.19 37.25 9.66
C ALA A 196 -5.84 35.89 9.43
N LYS A 197 -7.12 35.88 8.99
CA LYS A 197 -7.81 34.64 8.66
C LYS A 197 -7.16 33.88 7.50
N LYS A 198 -6.76 34.58 6.44
CA LYS A 198 -6.07 33.97 5.29
C LYS A 198 -4.70 33.41 5.66
N ALA A 199 -3.97 34.11 6.52
CA ALA A 199 -2.60 33.76 6.86
C ALA A 199 -2.49 32.74 7.99
N TYR A 200 -3.33 32.86 9.00
CA TYR A 200 -3.26 32.03 10.22
C TYR A 200 -4.46 31.09 10.38
N GLY A 201 -5.47 31.19 9.50
CA GLY A 201 -6.71 30.41 9.62
C GLY A 201 -7.69 30.91 10.67
N ASP A 202 -7.32 31.86 11.55
CA ASP A 202 -8.14 32.42 12.61
C ASP A 202 -7.97 33.93 12.71
N TYR A 203 -9.07 34.66 13.02
CA TYR A 203 -9.08 36.10 13.23
C TYR A 203 -8.31 36.56 14.49
N LYS A 204 -8.09 35.68 15.45
CA LYS A 204 -7.41 36.01 16.75
C LYS A 204 -6.01 36.56 16.59
N HIS A 205 -5.34 36.27 15.49
CA HIS A 205 -3.96 36.69 15.24
C HIS A 205 -3.82 38.07 14.57
N TRP A 206 -4.90 38.86 14.46
CA TRP A 206 -4.88 40.15 13.80
C TRP A 206 -3.86 41.13 14.41
N ARG A 207 -3.61 41.09 15.74
CA ARG A 207 -2.64 41.94 16.42
C ARG A 207 -1.22 41.71 15.88
N ARG A 208 -0.83 40.47 15.61
CA ARG A 208 0.48 40.15 15.00
C ARG A 208 0.64 40.82 13.64
N VAL A 209 -0.41 40.81 12.82
CA VAL A 209 -0.40 41.44 11.48
C VAL A 209 -0.24 42.96 11.60
N VAL A 210 -0.91 43.60 12.58
CA VAL A 210 -0.80 45.04 12.85
C VAL A 210 0.59 45.40 13.30
N GLU A 211 1.14 44.69 14.25
CA GLU A 211 2.47 44.93 14.82
C GLU A 211 3.59 44.71 13.79
N SER A 212 3.53 43.62 13.02
CA SER A 212 4.55 43.28 12.04
C SER A 212 4.60 44.27 10.86
N ASN A 213 3.54 45.04 10.62
CA ASN A 213 3.42 45.98 9.51
C ASN A 213 3.26 47.43 9.92
N ASN A 214 3.37 47.74 11.25
CA ASN A 214 3.20 49.08 11.83
C ASN A 214 1.91 49.78 11.34
N LEU A 215 0.79 49.05 11.38
CA LEU A 215 -0.51 49.58 10.95
C LEU A 215 -1.17 50.33 12.12
N THR A 216 -1.76 51.49 11.83
CA THR A 216 -2.42 52.34 12.85
C THR A 216 -3.91 52.06 13.02
N GLY A 217 -4.47 51.05 12.28
CA GLY A 217 -5.89 50.73 12.33
C GLY A 217 -6.17 49.35 11.77
N LEU A 218 -7.44 48.92 11.96
CA LEU A 218 -7.95 47.60 11.47
C LEU A 218 -8.23 47.60 9.99
N VAL A 219 -8.41 48.76 9.36
CA VAL A 219 -8.71 48.89 7.92
C VAL A 219 -7.43 49.36 7.20
N ILE A 220 -7.04 48.66 6.17
CA ILE A 220 -5.90 49.05 5.36
C ILE A 220 -6.38 50.11 4.35
N ASN A 221 -6.34 51.37 4.78
CA ASN A 221 -6.68 52.48 3.90
C ASN A 221 -5.49 52.80 2.96
N ASN A 222 -5.80 53.15 1.72
CA ASN A 222 -4.83 53.59 0.69
C ASN A 222 -3.96 52.48 0.06
N VAL A 223 -4.51 51.38 -0.33
CA VAL A 223 -3.76 50.47 -1.18
C VAL A 223 -4.10 50.71 -2.65
N THR A 224 -3.32 51.61 -3.27
CA THR A 224 -3.34 51.81 -4.72
C THR A 224 -2.54 50.74 -5.46
N LYS A 225 -1.69 50.01 -4.78
CA LYS A 225 -0.89 48.90 -5.31
C LYS A 225 -1.00 47.66 -4.36
N ILE A 226 -0.87 46.48 -4.95
CA ILE A 226 -0.80 45.23 -4.19
C ILE A 226 0.37 45.33 -3.20
N ARG A 227 0.09 45.26 -1.91
CA ARG A 227 1.10 45.35 -0.86
C ARG A 227 1.34 43.95 -0.27
N LYS A 228 2.59 43.56 -0.13
CA LYS A 228 2.96 42.37 0.64
C LYS A 228 2.98 42.74 2.12
N LEU A 229 2.15 42.11 2.93
CA LEU A 229 2.17 42.23 4.37
C LEU A 229 3.02 41.09 4.96
N LYS A 230 3.83 41.42 5.96
CA LYS A 230 4.51 40.43 6.77
C LYS A 230 3.50 39.77 7.72
N VAL A 231 3.59 38.49 7.83
CA VAL A 231 2.70 37.66 8.64
C VAL A 231 3.54 36.85 9.63
#